data_022f306ab8fefd5ca31971405f24237a
#
_entry.id   022f306ab8fefd5ca31971405f24237a
#
_cell.length_a   1.000
_cell.length_b   1.000
_cell.length_c   1.000
_cell.angle_alpha   90.00
_cell.angle_beta   90.00
_cell.angle_gamma   90.00
#
_symmetry.space_group_name_H-M   'P 1'
#
loop_
_entity.id
_entity.type
_entity.pdbx_description
1 polymer ?
#
loop_
_entity_poly.entity_id
_entity_poly.type
_entity_poly.pdbx_seq_one_letter_code
_entity_poly.pdbx_strand_id
1 'polypeptide(L)'
;MIFKNISVKNFYILIFLSLFIVLNFSFNSFSQTAGQVPGSSLGLNSDADLWRYIRQGNSGDSQIGQLGSELSAVMIQSEGDNWRSIRNGPLSRYGAYGLIGMLILLAWFYSYRGRIKVAKGFSGKTITRFKAIERFSHWLMAGSFVVLALTGLNMVYGKFVLLPIIGPDAFSALTVGGKYAHNFLAFAFMVGLAMSFVCWVTHNIPSKLDIEWLKQGGGLFSDDAHPPARKFNAGQKIIFWAVMLGGLSISLSGWALLFPFETKMMAKTFGILNMVGFNLSTDLTPLQEQQLQTIWHGIVGLVLIIIIIAHIYIGSLGMQGAFDAMNSGEVDRNWAKEHHGLWVEEEDQKAKDIGKDGIKQPAE
;
A
#
# COMPACT_ATOMS: atom_id res chain seq x y z
N MET A 1 -25.17 -0.47 5.58
CA MET A 1 -25.93 -0.42 6.84
C MET A 1 -25.32 -1.23 7.99
N ILE A 2 -24.13 -1.81 7.81
CA ILE A 2 -23.49 -2.75 8.78
C ILE A 2 -22.65 -2.04 9.85
N PHE A 3 -22.22 -0.79 9.65
CA PHE A 3 -21.30 -0.09 10.57
C PHE A 3 -21.93 0.93 11.52
N LYS A 4 -23.24 0.99 11.62
CA LYS A 4 -23.93 2.01 12.43
C LYS A 4 -23.89 1.80 13.95
N ASN A 5 -23.44 0.63 14.43
CA ASN A 5 -23.51 0.24 15.85
C ASN A 5 -22.25 -0.46 16.40
N ILE A 6 -21.06 -0.13 15.92
CA ILE A 6 -19.84 -0.58 16.65
C ILE A 6 -19.71 0.35 17.86
N SER A 7 -20.09 -0.15 19.03
CA SER A 7 -19.83 0.51 20.30
C SER A 7 -18.32 0.75 20.45
N VAL A 8 -17.93 1.91 20.95
CA VAL A 8 -16.52 2.26 21.27
C VAL A 8 -15.85 1.12 22.07
N LYS A 9 -16.63 0.46 22.94
CA LYS A 9 -16.21 -0.72 23.72
C LYS A 9 -15.81 -1.91 22.83
N ASN A 10 -16.52 -2.17 21.74
CA ASN A 10 -16.22 -3.26 20.81
C ASN A 10 -15.00 -2.94 19.92
N PHE A 11 -14.77 -1.67 19.64
CA PHE A 11 -13.56 -1.21 18.92
C PHE A 11 -12.29 -1.44 19.76
N TYR A 12 -12.32 -1.11 21.06
CA TYR A 12 -11.21 -1.40 21.97
C TYR A 12 -10.97 -2.89 22.17
N ILE A 13 -12.04 -3.71 22.18
CA ILE A 13 -11.90 -5.16 22.25
C ILE A 13 -11.19 -5.71 21.02
N LEU A 14 -11.54 -5.24 19.84
CA LEU A 14 -10.86 -5.63 18.60
C LEU A 14 -9.39 -5.22 18.57
N ILE A 15 -9.06 -4.01 19.03
CA ILE A 15 -7.67 -3.55 19.15
C ILE A 15 -6.93 -4.35 20.21
N PHE A 16 -7.53 -4.60 21.37
CA PHE A 16 -6.93 -5.39 22.43
C PHE A 16 -6.71 -6.85 22.00
N LEU A 17 -7.66 -7.45 21.26
CA LEU A 17 -7.50 -8.78 20.68
C LEU A 17 -6.37 -8.81 19.62
N SER A 18 -6.29 -7.81 18.75
CA SER A 18 -5.22 -7.73 17.76
C SER A 18 -3.85 -7.52 18.40
N LEU A 19 -3.76 -6.68 19.44
CA LEU A 19 -2.56 -6.47 20.23
C LEU A 19 -2.17 -7.71 21.03
N PHE A 20 -3.14 -8.42 21.62
CA PHE A 20 -2.93 -9.66 22.37
C PHE A 20 -2.44 -10.78 21.47
N ILE A 21 -2.98 -10.90 20.24
CA ILE A 21 -2.50 -11.85 19.24
C ILE A 21 -1.06 -11.52 18.84
N VAL A 22 -0.72 -10.24 18.63
CA VAL A 22 0.63 -9.81 18.24
C VAL A 22 1.66 -9.98 19.38
N LEU A 23 1.26 -9.69 20.63
CA LEU A 23 2.15 -9.81 21.81
C LEU A 23 2.40 -11.26 22.23
N ASN A 24 1.49 -12.19 21.93
CA ASN A 24 1.69 -13.62 22.19
C ASN A 24 2.47 -14.34 21.09
N PHE A 25 2.72 -13.70 19.94
CA PHE A 25 3.70 -14.19 18.99
C PHE A 25 5.11 -13.85 19.51
N SER A 26 5.59 -14.65 20.44
CA SER A 26 7.02 -14.76 20.65
C SER A 26 7.62 -15.17 19.31
N PHE A 27 8.37 -14.27 18.68
CA PHE A 27 9.22 -14.62 17.56
C PHE A 27 10.32 -15.53 18.07
N ASN A 28 9.97 -16.78 18.32
CA ASN A 28 10.97 -17.81 18.37
C ASN A 28 11.55 -17.84 16.96
N SER A 29 12.72 -17.26 16.80
CA SER A 29 13.58 -17.59 15.68
C SER A 29 13.82 -19.09 15.80
N PHE A 30 13.02 -19.86 15.06
CA PHE A 30 13.36 -21.24 14.80
C PHE A 30 14.71 -21.18 14.09
N SER A 31 15.78 -21.44 14.85
CA SER A 31 17.02 -21.83 14.22
C SER A 31 16.63 -23.03 13.37
N GLN A 32 16.67 -22.87 12.06
CA GLN A 32 16.55 -24.00 11.16
C GLN A 32 17.64 -24.96 11.61
N THR A 33 17.23 -26.10 12.18
CA THR A 33 18.12 -27.23 12.37
C THR A 33 18.80 -27.45 11.02
N ALA A 34 20.12 -27.29 11.02
CA ALA A 34 20.92 -27.46 9.82
C ALA A 34 20.55 -28.81 9.19
N GLY A 35 19.98 -28.80 8.00
CA GLY A 35 19.71 -30.00 7.24
C GLY A 35 18.34 -30.19 6.61
N GLN A 36 17.35 -29.29 6.85
CA GLN A 36 16.07 -29.38 6.11
C GLN A 36 15.98 -28.27 5.09
N VAL A 37 16.26 -28.61 3.84
CA VAL A 37 15.90 -27.81 2.68
C VAL A 37 14.38 -27.93 2.48
N PRO A 38 13.60 -26.87 2.57
CA PRO A 38 12.17 -26.94 2.30
C PRO A 38 11.94 -27.20 0.81
N GLY A 39 11.30 -28.31 0.52
CA GLY A 39 10.97 -28.71 -0.85
C GLY A 39 11.87 -29.86 -1.31
N SER A 40 11.48 -31.05 -0.98
CA SER A 40 12.09 -32.25 -1.58
C SER A 40 11.66 -32.31 -3.05
N SER A 41 12.46 -31.75 -3.93
CA SER A 41 12.37 -32.00 -5.37
C SER A 41 12.81 -33.41 -5.76
N LEU A 42 13.33 -34.17 -4.79
CA LEU A 42 13.89 -35.52 -4.97
C LEU A 42 13.08 -36.61 -4.26
N GLY A 43 11.85 -36.35 -3.81
CA GLY A 43 11.00 -37.32 -3.12
C GLY A 43 11.47 -37.65 -1.71
N LEU A 44 11.39 -38.95 -1.31
CA LEU A 44 11.75 -39.43 0.02
C LEU A 44 13.27 -39.60 0.25
N ASN A 45 14.10 -39.30 -0.72
CA ASN A 45 15.55 -39.39 -0.61
C ASN A 45 16.09 -38.08 -0.04
N SER A 46 16.48 -38.08 1.22
CA SER A 46 17.20 -36.94 1.80
C SER A 46 18.64 -36.94 1.26
N ASP A 47 19.14 -35.76 0.84
CA ASP A 47 20.55 -35.58 0.45
C ASP A 47 21.55 -35.85 1.61
N ALA A 48 21.07 -36.23 2.79
CA ALA A 48 21.88 -36.55 3.94
C ALA A 48 22.87 -37.70 3.66
N ASP A 49 22.51 -38.62 2.80
CA ASP A 49 23.38 -39.75 2.43
C ASP A 49 24.47 -39.32 1.45
N LEU A 50 24.15 -38.42 0.51
CA LEU A 50 25.13 -37.77 -0.38
C LEU A 50 26.16 -36.97 0.44
N TRP A 51 25.71 -36.16 1.39
CA TRP A 51 26.61 -35.42 2.28
C TRP A 51 27.42 -36.30 3.21
N ARG A 52 26.88 -37.42 3.66
CA ARG A 52 27.59 -38.42 4.45
C ARG A 52 28.69 -39.11 3.61
N TYR A 53 28.37 -39.41 2.36
CA TYR A 53 29.29 -39.99 1.38
C TYR A 53 30.44 -39.03 1.04
N ILE A 54 30.15 -37.76 0.80
CA ILE A 54 31.17 -36.73 0.57
C ILE A 54 32.07 -36.50 1.80
N ARG A 55 31.51 -36.46 3.00
CA ARG A 55 32.30 -36.34 4.26
C ARG A 55 33.22 -37.53 4.53
N GLN A 56 32.94 -38.68 3.99
CA GLN A 56 33.78 -39.85 4.05
C GLN A 56 34.96 -39.85 3.06
N GLY A 57 35.13 -38.74 2.31
CA GLY A 57 36.21 -38.58 1.34
C GLY A 57 35.98 -39.33 0.04
N ASN A 58 34.78 -39.82 -0.20
CA ASN A 58 34.45 -40.49 -1.45
C ASN A 58 34.11 -39.46 -2.50
N SER A 59 34.88 -39.38 -3.57
CA SER A 59 34.54 -38.64 -4.79
C SER A 59 33.61 -39.51 -5.65
N GLY A 60 32.32 -39.37 -5.40
CA GLY A 60 31.32 -39.96 -6.31
C GLY A 60 31.02 -39.01 -7.46
N ASP A 61 30.82 -39.54 -8.65
CA ASP A 61 30.29 -38.79 -9.78
C ASP A 61 28.89 -38.27 -9.45
N SER A 62 28.82 -37.10 -8.84
CA SER A 62 27.55 -36.39 -8.73
C SER A 62 27.15 -35.90 -10.11
N GLN A 63 25.88 -36.00 -10.50
CA GLN A 63 25.40 -35.44 -11.78
C GLN A 63 25.66 -33.90 -11.85
N ILE A 64 25.99 -33.25 -10.76
CA ILE A 64 26.44 -31.87 -10.67
C ILE A 64 27.88 -31.70 -11.21
N GLY A 65 28.72 -32.70 -11.11
CA GLY A 65 30.07 -32.71 -11.69
C GLY A 65 30.13 -32.86 -13.21
N GLN A 66 29.01 -33.15 -13.85
CA GLN A 66 28.94 -33.25 -15.32
C GLN A 66 28.59 -31.90 -16.01
N LEU A 67 28.14 -30.93 -15.29
CA LEU A 67 28.03 -29.54 -15.78
C LEU A 67 29.41 -28.95 -15.72
N GLY A 68 30.10 -28.85 -16.84
CA GLY A 68 31.48 -28.46 -17.08
C GLY A 68 32.19 -27.65 -15.98
N SER A 69 33.49 -27.84 -15.88
CA SER A 69 34.35 -27.39 -14.78
C SER A 69 34.26 -25.92 -14.35
N GLU A 70 33.69 -25.06 -15.17
CA GLU A 70 33.49 -23.64 -14.86
C GLU A 70 32.19 -23.36 -14.09
N LEU A 71 31.19 -24.25 -14.17
CA LEU A 71 29.91 -24.10 -13.49
C LEU A 71 29.82 -24.93 -12.19
N SER A 72 30.68 -25.93 -12.01
CA SER A 72 30.64 -26.84 -10.85
C SER A 72 31.13 -26.22 -9.54
N ALA A 73 31.73 -25.04 -9.57
CA ALA A 73 32.27 -24.37 -8.38
C ALA A 73 31.40 -23.20 -7.86
N VAL A 74 30.33 -22.84 -8.56
CA VAL A 74 29.63 -21.59 -8.23
C VAL A 74 28.16 -21.89 -7.81
N MET A 75 27.98 -22.47 -6.65
CA MET A 75 26.72 -22.30 -5.91
C MET A 75 26.69 -20.93 -5.21
N ILE A 76 27.30 -19.92 -5.78
CA ILE A 76 27.24 -18.56 -5.27
C ILE A 76 26.02 -17.91 -5.90
N GLN A 77 24.91 -17.89 -5.14
CA GLN A 77 23.83 -16.96 -5.41
C GLN A 77 24.41 -15.56 -5.19
N SER A 78 24.67 -14.82 -6.27
CA SER A 78 25.08 -13.44 -6.16
C SER A 78 24.07 -12.68 -5.31
N GLU A 79 24.50 -12.07 -4.20
CA GLU A 79 23.69 -11.27 -3.27
C GLU A 79 22.50 -11.99 -2.60
N GLY A 80 22.34 -13.31 -2.78
CA GLY A 80 21.19 -14.06 -2.24
C GLY A 80 21.09 -14.01 -0.73
N ASP A 81 22.21 -14.05 -0.02
CA ASP A 81 22.22 -13.97 1.44
C ASP A 81 21.92 -12.55 1.92
N ASN A 82 22.44 -11.54 1.26
CA ASN A 82 22.14 -10.13 1.53
C ASN A 82 20.66 -9.85 1.29
N TRP A 83 20.12 -10.30 0.16
CA TRP A 83 18.69 -10.18 -0.14
C TRP A 83 17.81 -10.84 0.91
N ARG A 84 18.12 -12.07 1.32
CA ARG A 84 17.37 -12.81 2.34
C ARG A 84 17.44 -12.11 3.69
N SER A 85 18.63 -11.67 4.07
CA SER A 85 18.90 -10.93 5.30
C SER A 85 18.09 -9.63 5.38
N ILE A 86 18.06 -8.85 4.30
CA ILE A 86 17.28 -7.59 4.23
C ILE A 86 15.78 -7.90 4.24
N ARG A 87 15.31 -8.86 3.43
CA ARG A 87 13.90 -9.20 3.33
C ARG A 87 13.32 -9.73 4.63
N ASN A 88 13.99 -10.69 5.27
CA ASN A 88 13.51 -11.36 6.49
C ASN A 88 13.91 -10.62 7.77
N GLY A 89 14.83 -9.68 7.71
CA GLY A 89 15.28 -8.83 8.80
C GLY A 89 14.62 -7.45 8.77
N PRO A 90 15.33 -6.41 8.29
CA PRO A 90 14.88 -5.02 8.32
C PRO A 90 13.51 -4.81 7.67
N LEU A 91 13.32 -5.31 6.45
CA LEU A 91 12.09 -5.09 5.69
C LEU A 91 10.84 -5.60 6.43
N SER A 92 10.85 -6.86 6.83
CA SER A 92 9.69 -7.43 7.54
C SER A 92 9.55 -6.89 8.95
N ARG A 93 10.66 -6.67 9.68
CA ARG A 93 10.62 -6.16 11.06
C ARG A 93 10.12 -4.71 11.12
N TYR A 94 10.76 -3.81 10.38
CA TYR A 94 10.36 -2.40 10.38
C TYR A 94 9.02 -2.17 9.69
N GLY A 95 8.68 -2.99 8.68
CA GLY A 95 7.35 -3.00 8.09
C GLY A 95 6.27 -3.37 9.11
N ALA A 96 6.49 -4.41 9.92
CA ALA A 96 5.57 -4.77 11.00
C ALA A 96 5.46 -3.66 12.05
N TYR A 97 6.59 -3.06 12.46
CA TYR A 97 6.58 -1.94 13.41
C TYR A 97 5.82 -0.72 12.85
N GLY A 98 5.98 -0.42 11.56
CA GLY A 98 5.25 0.66 10.91
C GLY A 98 3.74 0.41 10.86
N LEU A 99 3.32 -0.81 10.51
CA LEU A 99 1.90 -1.19 10.47
C LEU A 99 1.27 -1.13 11.87
N ILE A 100 1.92 -1.74 12.86
CA ILE A 100 1.43 -1.74 14.25
C ILE A 100 1.45 -0.33 14.82
N GLY A 101 2.53 0.43 14.59
CA GLY A 101 2.66 1.81 15.02
C GLY A 101 1.57 2.70 14.46
N MET A 102 1.22 2.53 13.17
CA MET A 102 0.10 3.26 12.56
C MET A 102 -1.24 2.91 13.23
N LEU A 103 -1.51 1.64 13.47
CA LEU A 103 -2.75 1.23 14.16
C LEU A 103 -2.83 1.79 15.58
N ILE A 104 -1.73 1.77 16.33
CA ILE A 104 -1.64 2.36 17.67
C ILE A 104 -1.86 3.88 17.60
N LEU A 105 -1.22 4.56 16.66
CA LEU A 105 -1.36 6.00 16.46
C LEU A 105 -2.82 6.38 16.16
N LEU A 106 -3.48 5.66 15.28
CA LEU A 106 -4.89 5.91 14.93
C LEU A 106 -5.83 5.60 16.10
N ALA A 107 -5.56 4.54 16.86
CA ALA A 107 -6.31 4.22 18.07
C ALA A 107 -6.14 5.31 19.14
N TRP A 108 -4.92 5.77 19.35
CA TRP A 108 -4.62 6.88 20.26
C TRP A 108 -5.31 8.17 19.80
N PHE A 109 -5.19 8.51 18.52
CA PHE A 109 -5.83 9.69 17.95
C PHE A 109 -7.35 9.64 18.10
N TYR A 110 -7.97 8.50 17.82
CA TYR A 110 -9.41 8.31 18.00
C TYR A 110 -9.83 8.43 19.48
N SER A 111 -9.00 7.93 20.40
CA SER A 111 -9.27 8.03 21.84
C SER A 111 -9.16 9.46 22.35
N TYR A 112 -8.19 10.22 21.82
CA TYR A 112 -7.95 11.61 22.20
C TYR A 112 -8.96 12.57 21.58
N ARG A 113 -9.17 12.47 20.26
CA ARG A 113 -9.96 13.43 19.48
C ARG A 113 -11.41 12.96 19.28
N GLY A 114 -11.66 11.66 19.29
CA GLY A 114 -12.91 11.07 18.89
C GLY A 114 -13.17 11.22 17.38
N ARG A 115 -14.41 11.14 17.00
CA ARG A 115 -14.85 11.37 15.63
C ARG A 115 -14.99 12.87 15.37
N ILE A 116 -14.35 13.38 14.34
CA ILE A 116 -14.49 14.76 13.88
C ILE A 116 -15.93 14.92 13.36
N LYS A 117 -16.73 15.75 14.04
CA LYS A 117 -18.14 15.99 13.73
C LYS A 117 -18.27 17.27 12.92
N VAL A 118 -19.39 17.38 12.20
CA VAL A 118 -19.80 18.65 11.57
C VAL A 118 -20.29 19.59 12.68
N ALA A 119 -19.62 20.71 12.90
CA ALA A 119 -19.84 21.61 14.04
C ALA A 119 -21.28 22.15 14.08
N LYS A 120 -21.85 22.49 12.91
CA LYS A 120 -23.24 22.97 12.77
C LYS A 120 -24.24 21.85 12.54
N GLY A 121 -23.82 20.57 12.61
CA GLY A 121 -24.64 19.45 12.19
C GLY A 121 -24.89 19.38 10.68
N PHE A 122 -25.57 18.35 10.23
CA PHE A 122 -25.95 18.23 8.81
C PHE A 122 -27.10 19.17 8.45
N SER A 123 -26.95 19.85 7.31
CA SER A 123 -27.97 20.77 6.77
C SER A 123 -29.14 20.03 6.10
N GLY A 124 -28.95 18.75 5.74
CA GLY A 124 -29.87 17.98 4.92
C GLY A 124 -29.89 18.38 3.43
N LYS A 125 -29.10 19.38 3.02
CA LYS A 125 -28.89 19.77 1.63
C LYS A 125 -27.57 19.23 1.16
N THR A 126 -27.53 18.65 -0.04
CA THR A 126 -26.32 18.08 -0.63
C THR A 126 -25.75 18.96 -1.74
N ILE A 127 -24.47 18.73 -2.04
CA ILE A 127 -23.76 19.27 -3.18
C ILE A 127 -22.93 18.14 -3.80
N THR A 128 -22.96 18.02 -5.14
CA THR A 128 -22.20 17.01 -5.86
C THR A 128 -20.71 17.33 -5.81
N ARG A 129 -19.94 16.46 -5.15
CA ARG A 129 -18.48 16.62 -5.03
C ARG A 129 -17.72 15.83 -6.07
N PHE A 130 -18.11 14.58 -6.31
CA PHE A 130 -17.47 13.70 -7.28
C PHE A 130 -18.47 13.05 -8.21
N LYS A 131 -18.17 13.16 -9.51
CA LYS A 131 -18.95 12.53 -10.58
C LYS A 131 -18.77 11.00 -10.57
N ALA A 132 -19.66 10.29 -11.24
CA ALA A 132 -19.62 8.83 -11.31
C ALA A 132 -18.28 8.28 -11.80
N ILE A 133 -17.66 8.90 -12.81
CA ILE A 133 -16.36 8.48 -13.36
C ILE A 133 -15.21 8.67 -12.35
N GLU A 134 -15.23 9.75 -11.55
CA GLU A 134 -14.25 10.01 -10.52
C GLU A 134 -14.33 8.95 -9.40
N ARG A 135 -15.56 8.57 -9.01
CA ARG A 135 -15.79 7.51 -8.02
C ARG A 135 -15.42 6.14 -8.56
N PHE A 136 -15.76 5.85 -9.81
CA PHE A 136 -15.36 4.60 -10.47
C PHE A 136 -13.84 4.45 -10.48
N SER A 137 -13.10 5.51 -10.89
CA SER A 137 -11.64 5.48 -10.90
C SER A 137 -11.05 5.22 -9.50
N HIS A 138 -11.61 5.89 -8.48
CA HIS A 138 -11.22 5.67 -7.09
C HIS A 138 -11.46 4.23 -6.63
N TRP A 139 -12.68 3.69 -6.85
CA TRP A 139 -13.02 2.36 -6.37
C TRP A 139 -12.31 1.24 -7.15
N LEU A 140 -12.04 1.45 -8.44
CA LEU A 140 -11.20 0.53 -9.21
C LEU A 140 -9.79 0.46 -8.64
N MET A 141 -9.17 1.62 -8.37
CA MET A 141 -7.85 1.72 -7.77
C MET A 141 -7.85 1.21 -6.32
N ALA A 142 -8.79 1.65 -5.49
CA ALA A 142 -8.84 1.30 -4.08
C ALA A 142 -9.18 -0.17 -3.84
N GLY A 143 -10.16 -0.72 -4.55
CA GLY A 143 -10.56 -2.12 -4.44
C GLY A 143 -9.44 -3.07 -4.86
N SER A 144 -8.81 -2.80 -6.01
CA SER A 144 -7.65 -3.57 -6.43
C SER A 144 -6.49 -3.42 -5.45
N PHE A 145 -6.19 -2.20 -4.96
CA PHE A 145 -5.13 -1.99 -3.97
C PHE A 145 -5.34 -2.78 -2.68
N VAL A 146 -6.57 -2.84 -2.15
CA VAL A 146 -6.86 -3.62 -0.93
C VAL A 146 -6.52 -5.10 -1.13
N VAL A 147 -6.90 -5.69 -2.27
CA VAL A 147 -6.57 -7.09 -2.56
C VAL A 147 -5.06 -7.28 -2.76
N LEU A 148 -4.40 -6.35 -3.47
CA LEU A 148 -2.94 -6.34 -3.65
C LEU A 148 -2.21 -6.22 -2.31
N ALA A 149 -2.68 -5.37 -1.41
CA ALA A 149 -2.13 -5.20 -0.08
C ALA A 149 -2.26 -6.47 0.77
N LEU A 150 -3.45 -7.07 0.81
CA LEU A 150 -3.70 -8.30 1.58
C LEU A 150 -2.87 -9.47 1.06
N THR A 151 -2.80 -9.65 -0.26
CA THR A 151 -2.00 -10.70 -0.88
C THR A 151 -0.49 -10.44 -0.71
N GLY A 152 -0.05 -9.18 -0.81
CA GLY A 152 1.33 -8.79 -0.53
C GLY A 152 1.72 -9.01 0.94
N LEU A 153 0.86 -8.64 1.89
CA LEU A 153 1.07 -8.91 3.31
C LEU A 153 1.12 -10.42 3.61
N ASN A 154 0.30 -11.22 2.91
CA ASN A 154 0.40 -12.67 3.00
C ASN A 154 1.77 -13.19 2.55
N MET A 155 2.34 -12.64 1.47
CA MET A 155 3.68 -13.04 1.02
C MET A 155 4.79 -12.68 2.02
N VAL A 156 4.63 -11.62 2.81
CA VAL A 156 5.63 -11.19 3.80
C VAL A 156 5.40 -11.85 5.15
N TYR A 157 4.17 -11.87 5.64
CA TYR A 157 3.83 -12.27 7.02
C TYR A 157 2.98 -13.52 7.14
N GLY A 158 2.40 -14.02 6.03
CA GLY A 158 1.42 -15.11 6.05
C GLY A 158 1.96 -16.39 6.70
N LYS A 159 3.24 -16.70 6.48
CA LYS A 159 3.89 -17.84 7.13
C LYS A 159 3.86 -17.76 8.67
N PHE A 160 3.94 -16.55 9.21
CA PHE A 160 3.96 -16.35 10.66
C PHE A 160 2.57 -16.17 11.26
N VAL A 161 1.63 -15.62 10.48
CA VAL A 161 0.29 -15.25 10.97
C VAL A 161 -0.75 -16.27 10.56
N LEU A 162 -0.83 -16.62 9.27
CA LEU A 162 -1.91 -17.45 8.72
C LEU A 162 -1.61 -18.94 8.77
N LEU A 163 -0.39 -19.35 8.41
CA LEU A 163 -0.01 -20.76 8.39
C LEU A 163 -0.30 -21.50 9.72
N PRO A 164 0.00 -20.94 10.89
CA PRO A 164 -0.30 -21.62 12.17
C PRO A 164 -1.81 -21.75 12.45
N ILE A 165 -2.64 -20.91 11.83
CA ILE A 165 -4.09 -20.85 12.08
C ILE A 165 -4.84 -21.80 11.14
N ILE A 166 -4.52 -21.74 9.83
CA ILE A 166 -5.29 -22.44 8.80
C ILE A 166 -4.63 -23.73 8.30
N GLY A 167 -3.40 -24.02 8.75
CA GLY A 167 -2.63 -25.19 8.34
C GLY A 167 -1.98 -25.10 6.95
N PRO A 168 -1.10 -26.05 6.60
CA PRO A 168 -0.25 -25.96 5.41
C PRO A 168 -1.04 -26.01 4.09
N ASP A 169 -2.05 -26.87 3.99
CA ASP A 169 -2.79 -27.07 2.73
C ASP A 169 -3.64 -25.85 2.38
N ALA A 170 -4.41 -25.34 3.34
CA ALA A 170 -5.22 -24.13 3.16
C ALA A 170 -4.34 -22.89 2.93
N PHE A 171 -3.22 -22.77 3.66
CA PHE A 171 -2.26 -21.69 3.48
C PHE A 171 -1.61 -21.73 2.08
N SER A 172 -1.25 -22.91 1.59
CA SER A 172 -0.71 -23.08 0.24
C SER A 172 -1.72 -22.67 -0.82
N ALA A 173 -2.96 -23.16 -0.73
CA ALA A 173 -4.03 -22.81 -1.66
C ALA A 173 -4.31 -21.29 -1.66
N LEU A 174 -4.41 -20.68 -0.48
CA LEU A 174 -4.61 -19.23 -0.32
C LEU A 174 -3.45 -18.45 -0.93
N THR A 175 -2.21 -18.88 -0.72
CA THR A 175 -1.03 -18.18 -1.24
C THR A 175 -0.93 -18.28 -2.75
N VAL A 176 -1.22 -19.45 -3.33
CA VAL A 176 -1.25 -19.63 -4.79
C VAL A 176 -2.37 -18.80 -5.41
N GLY A 177 -3.59 -18.88 -4.90
CA GLY A 177 -4.72 -18.06 -5.36
C GLY A 177 -4.44 -16.57 -5.19
N GLY A 178 -3.86 -16.18 -4.06
CA GLY A 178 -3.44 -14.81 -3.77
C GLY A 178 -2.40 -14.30 -4.76
N LYS A 179 -1.42 -15.11 -5.16
CA LYS A 179 -0.45 -14.77 -6.19
C LYS A 179 -1.12 -14.46 -7.53
N TYR A 180 -2.05 -15.30 -7.97
CA TYR A 180 -2.81 -15.02 -9.19
C TYR A 180 -3.61 -13.73 -9.08
N ALA A 181 -4.37 -13.56 -7.99
CA ALA A 181 -5.11 -12.33 -7.75
C ALA A 181 -4.19 -11.11 -7.76
N HIS A 182 -3.02 -11.17 -7.12
CA HIS A 182 -2.02 -10.11 -7.10
C HIS A 182 -1.57 -9.73 -8.51
N ASN A 183 -1.20 -10.71 -9.31
CA ASN A 183 -0.69 -10.49 -10.65
C ASN A 183 -1.75 -9.88 -11.59
N PHE A 184 -2.99 -10.36 -11.56
CA PHE A 184 -4.05 -9.87 -12.45
C PHE A 184 -4.64 -8.53 -12.00
N LEU A 185 -4.88 -8.34 -10.68
CA LEU A 185 -5.43 -7.10 -10.17
C LEU A 185 -4.44 -5.94 -10.20
N ALA A 186 -3.14 -6.21 -10.34
CA ALA A 186 -2.15 -5.18 -10.60
C ALA A 186 -2.49 -4.33 -11.84
N PHE A 187 -3.01 -4.95 -12.91
CA PHE A 187 -3.45 -4.21 -14.11
C PHE A 187 -4.66 -3.32 -13.82
N ALA A 188 -5.64 -3.81 -13.05
CA ALA A 188 -6.79 -3.00 -12.65
C ALA A 188 -6.36 -1.80 -11.79
N PHE A 189 -5.41 -2.00 -10.88
CA PHE A 189 -4.81 -0.94 -10.10
C PHE A 189 -4.13 0.11 -10.99
N MET A 190 -3.32 -0.31 -11.96
CA MET A 190 -2.64 0.59 -12.90
C MET A 190 -3.63 1.43 -13.71
N VAL A 191 -4.70 0.82 -14.20
CA VAL A 191 -5.77 1.52 -14.92
C VAL A 191 -6.46 2.53 -14.01
N GLY A 192 -6.85 2.13 -12.80
CA GLY A 192 -7.46 3.01 -11.81
C GLY A 192 -6.55 4.18 -11.40
N LEU A 193 -5.23 3.92 -11.27
CA LEU A 193 -4.23 4.94 -11.00
C LEU A 193 -4.16 5.99 -12.12
N ALA A 194 -4.07 5.54 -13.37
CA ALA A 194 -4.04 6.42 -14.54
C ALA A 194 -5.33 7.24 -14.67
N MET A 195 -6.49 6.63 -14.49
CA MET A 195 -7.77 7.33 -14.51
C MET A 195 -7.85 8.38 -13.41
N SER A 196 -7.47 8.04 -12.17
CA SER A 196 -7.46 8.96 -11.03
C SER A 196 -6.49 10.13 -11.25
N PHE A 197 -5.33 9.87 -11.87
CA PHE A 197 -4.40 10.92 -12.26
C PHE A 197 -5.05 11.91 -13.23
N VAL A 198 -5.64 11.42 -14.30
CA VAL A 198 -6.31 12.27 -15.30
C VAL A 198 -7.46 13.08 -14.70
N CYS A 199 -8.27 12.44 -13.84
CA CYS A 199 -9.41 13.12 -13.21
C CYS A 199 -9.00 14.23 -12.25
N TRP A 200 -7.85 14.09 -11.54
CA TRP A 200 -7.61 14.92 -10.37
C TRP A 200 -6.29 15.69 -10.35
N VAL A 201 -5.36 15.45 -11.28
CA VAL A 201 -4.05 16.10 -11.26
C VAL A 201 -4.14 17.62 -11.21
N THR A 202 -5.04 18.22 -11.98
CA THR A 202 -5.22 19.69 -12.04
C THR A 202 -5.71 20.29 -10.72
N HIS A 203 -6.48 19.51 -9.94
CA HIS A 203 -6.99 19.93 -8.64
C HIS A 203 -5.99 19.70 -7.50
N ASN A 204 -4.95 18.89 -7.74
CA ASN A 204 -3.96 18.50 -6.74
C ASN A 204 -2.60 19.19 -6.90
N ILE A 205 -2.52 20.22 -7.75
CA ILE A 205 -1.31 21.05 -7.86
C ILE A 205 -1.12 21.80 -6.53
N PRO A 206 0.08 21.74 -5.91
CA PRO A 206 0.37 22.45 -4.68
C PRO A 206 0.17 23.96 -4.80
N SER A 207 -0.32 24.59 -3.76
CA SER A 207 -0.60 26.03 -3.70
C SER A 207 -0.20 26.63 -2.35
N LYS A 208 -0.18 27.96 -2.25
CA LYS A 208 0.10 28.64 -0.97
C LYS A 208 -0.95 28.34 0.11
N LEU A 209 -2.20 28.06 -0.28
CA LEU A 209 -3.27 27.65 0.63
C LEU A 209 -2.93 26.35 1.38
N ASP A 210 -2.18 25.45 0.75
CA ASP A 210 -1.82 24.17 1.37
C ASP A 210 -0.89 24.39 2.56
N ILE A 211 0.00 25.40 2.50
CA ILE A 211 0.89 25.76 3.61
C ILE A 211 0.08 26.31 4.78
N GLU A 212 -0.92 27.16 4.49
CA GLU A 212 -1.80 27.73 5.51
C GLU A 212 -2.64 26.64 6.18
N TRP A 213 -3.18 25.71 5.39
CA TRP A 213 -3.92 24.55 5.87
C TRP A 213 -3.06 23.66 6.80
N LEU A 214 -1.81 23.39 6.40
CA LEU A 214 -0.87 22.59 7.20
C LEU A 214 -0.48 23.29 8.51
N LYS A 215 -0.27 24.61 8.52
CA LYS A 215 0.02 25.39 9.74
C LYS A 215 -1.09 25.31 10.78
N GLN A 216 -2.34 25.17 10.34
CA GLN A 216 -3.51 25.00 11.20
C GLN A 216 -3.79 23.52 11.54
N GLY A 217 -2.86 22.59 11.19
CA GLY A 217 -3.05 21.16 11.40
C GLY A 217 -4.28 20.57 10.70
N GLY A 218 -4.76 21.22 9.63
CA GLY A 218 -5.92 20.79 8.87
C GLY A 218 -7.25 20.83 9.62
N GLY A 219 -7.32 21.48 10.76
CA GLY A 219 -8.51 21.46 11.63
C GLY A 219 -8.72 20.11 12.36
N LEU A 220 -7.74 19.20 12.29
CA LEU A 220 -7.89 17.87 12.89
C LEU A 220 -7.87 17.88 14.42
N PHE A 221 -7.24 18.88 15.02
CA PHE A 221 -7.01 18.98 16.46
C PHE A 221 -7.93 19.96 17.18
N SER A 222 -8.73 20.76 16.45
CA SER A 222 -9.65 21.77 17.00
C SER A 222 -10.97 21.76 16.24
N ASP A 223 -12.08 21.94 16.98
CA ASP A 223 -13.41 22.06 16.38
C ASP A 223 -13.67 23.43 15.75
N ASP A 224 -12.91 24.46 16.16
CA ASP A 224 -13.07 25.83 15.69
C ASP A 224 -12.18 26.16 14.47
N ALA A 225 -11.21 25.30 14.14
CA ALA A 225 -10.28 25.55 13.06
C ALA A 225 -10.81 24.95 11.74
N HIS A 226 -11.22 25.83 10.83
CA HIS A 226 -11.70 25.49 9.48
C HIS A 226 -10.79 26.13 8.43
N PRO A 227 -9.57 25.58 8.21
CA PRO A 227 -8.63 26.18 7.28
C PRO A 227 -9.18 26.17 5.83
N PRO A 228 -8.93 27.24 5.06
CA PRO A 228 -9.49 27.38 3.71
C PRO A 228 -9.00 26.27 2.80
N ALA A 229 -9.92 25.64 2.09
CA ALA A 229 -9.61 24.58 1.12
C ALA A 229 -10.53 24.65 -0.11
N ARG A 230 -9.95 24.34 -1.27
CA ARG A 230 -10.68 24.11 -2.52
C ARG A 230 -11.18 22.65 -2.58
N LYS A 231 -11.46 22.14 -3.79
CA LYS A 231 -11.94 20.76 -4.00
C LYS A 231 -11.10 19.72 -3.26
N PHE A 232 -9.77 19.90 -3.18
CA PHE A 232 -8.86 19.08 -2.39
C PHE A 232 -8.09 19.96 -1.40
N ASN A 233 -8.03 19.55 -0.14
CA ASN A 233 -7.19 20.16 0.88
C ASN A 233 -5.75 19.61 0.86
N ALA A 234 -4.83 20.23 1.60
CA ALA A 234 -3.43 19.84 1.58
C ALA A 234 -3.19 18.38 1.99
N GLY A 235 -3.92 17.86 2.99
CA GLY A 235 -3.82 16.46 3.38
C GLY A 235 -4.22 15.51 2.25
N GLN A 236 -5.29 15.82 1.53
CA GLN A 236 -5.72 15.05 0.37
C GLN A 236 -4.73 15.12 -0.79
N LYS A 237 -4.09 16.29 -1.01
CA LYS A 237 -3.03 16.44 -2.02
C LYS A 237 -1.79 15.63 -1.67
N ILE A 238 -1.38 15.59 -0.41
CA ILE A 238 -0.27 14.75 0.05
C ILE A 238 -0.57 13.28 -0.25
N ILE A 239 -1.78 12.79 0.09
CA ILE A 239 -2.19 11.42 -0.20
C ILE A 239 -2.24 11.18 -1.71
N PHE A 240 -2.80 12.11 -2.49
CA PHE A 240 -2.83 11.99 -3.95
C PHE A 240 -1.44 11.80 -4.53
N TRP A 241 -0.48 12.66 -4.21
CA TRP A 241 0.88 12.55 -4.73
C TRP A 241 1.62 11.33 -4.19
N ALA A 242 1.42 10.95 -2.93
CA ALA A 242 1.98 9.73 -2.38
C ALA A 242 1.47 8.47 -3.13
N VAL A 243 0.16 8.42 -3.44
CA VAL A 243 -0.44 7.33 -4.21
C VAL A 243 0.00 7.38 -5.67
N MET A 244 0.05 8.55 -6.32
CA MET A 244 0.48 8.65 -7.72
C MET A 244 1.94 8.25 -7.91
N LEU A 245 2.85 8.81 -7.12
CA LEU A 245 4.28 8.52 -7.23
C LEU A 245 4.61 7.12 -6.71
N GLY A 246 4.11 6.75 -5.53
CA GLY A 246 4.30 5.42 -4.98
C GLY A 246 3.61 4.34 -5.81
N GLY A 247 2.39 4.62 -6.28
CA GLY A 247 1.62 3.74 -7.16
C GLY A 247 2.30 3.50 -8.51
N LEU A 248 2.88 4.55 -9.10
CA LEU A 248 3.69 4.41 -10.32
C LEU A 248 4.95 3.57 -10.03
N SER A 249 5.65 3.87 -8.95
CA SER A 249 6.88 3.16 -8.56
C SER A 249 6.61 1.66 -8.30
N ILE A 250 5.53 1.34 -7.56
CA ILE A 250 5.18 -0.06 -7.28
C ILE A 250 4.68 -0.79 -8.54
N SER A 251 4.00 -0.08 -9.45
CA SER A 251 3.57 -0.62 -10.74
C SER A 251 4.76 -0.99 -11.63
N LEU A 252 5.75 -0.10 -11.72
CA LEU A 252 6.97 -0.35 -12.50
C LEU A 252 7.77 -1.52 -11.92
N SER A 253 7.96 -1.56 -10.60
CA SER A 253 8.66 -2.69 -9.97
C SER A 253 7.86 -3.99 -10.08
N GLY A 254 6.53 -3.95 -9.96
CA GLY A 254 5.65 -5.10 -10.19
C GLY A 254 5.71 -5.61 -11.61
N TRP A 255 5.74 -4.72 -12.61
CA TRP A 255 5.96 -5.08 -14.00
C TRP A 255 7.29 -5.78 -14.21
N ALA A 256 8.38 -5.26 -13.62
CA ALA A 256 9.70 -5.89 -13.70
C ALA A 256 9.75 -7.27 -13.03
N LEU A 257 8.98 -7.47 -11.95
CA LEU A 257 8.84 -8.77 -11.29
C LEU A 257 7.98 -9.76 -12.09
N LEU A 258 7.01 -9.26 -12.85
CA LEU A 258 6.13 -10.08 -13.68
C LEU A 258 6.83 -10.55 -14.97
N PHE A 259 7.68 -9.69 -15.53
CA PHE A 259 8.47 -9.94 -16.74
C PHE A 259 9.98 -9.86 -16.45
N PRO A 260 10.48 -10.85 -15.66
CA PRO A 260 11.89 -10.93 -15.32
C PRO A 260 12.73 -11.01 -16.58
N PHE A 261 13.87 -10.74 -16.77
CA PHE A 261 14.75 -10.82 -17.96
C PHE A 261 14.48 -9.78 -19.06
N GLU A 262 13.28 -9.19 -19.14
CA GLU A 262 12.96 -8.20 -20.19
C GLU A 262 13.27 -6.77 -19.75
N THR A 263 13.36 -6.53 -18.45
CA THR A 263 13.52 -5.19 -17.90
C THR A 263 14.77 -5.08 -17.02
N LYS A 264 15.56 -4.03 -17.22
CA LYS A 264 16.71 -3.66 -16.37
C LYS A 264 16.43 -2.34 -15.66
N MET A 265 15.36 -2.29 -14.87
CA MET A 265 14.89 -1.03 -14.27
C MET A 265 15.80 -0.54 -13.15
N MET A 266 16.34 -1.44 -12.31
CA MET A 266 17.25 -1.03 -11.23
C MET A 266 18.58 -0.55 -11.78
N ALA A 267 19.18 -1.24 -12.75
CA ALA A 267 20.41 -0.77 -13.40
C ALA A 267 20.23 0.61 -14.04
N LYS A 268 19.09 0.87 -14.71
CA LYS A 268 18.75 2.18 -15.27
C LYS A 268 18.58 3.24 -14.18
N THR A 269 17.86 2.91 -13.11
CA THR A 269 17.66 3.80 -11.95
C THR A 269 19.00 4.14 -11.30
N PHE A 270 19.87 3.16 -11.12
CA PHE A 270 21.22 3.38 -10.60
C PHE A 270 22.06 4.27 -11.52
N GLY A 271 21.94 4.09 -12.84
CA GLY A 271 22.58 4.99 -13.81
C GLY A 271 22.14 6.44 -13.64
N ILE A 272 20.83 6.68 -13.43
CA ILE A 272 20.33 8.04 -13.19
C ILE A 272 20.84 8.58 -11.84
N LEU A 273 20.85 7.77 -10.78
CA LEU A 273 21.37 8.19 -9.49
C LEU A 273 22.88 8.49 -9.53
N ASN A 274 23.63 7.74 -10.32
CA ASN A 274 25.06 8.01 -10.53
C ASN A 274 25.33 9.37 -11.20
N MET A 275 24.39 9.88 -12.01
CA MET A 275 24.50 11.22 -12.61
C MET A 275 24.45 12.34 -11.56
N VAL A 276 23.88 12.07 -10.38
CA VAL A 276 23.77 13.03 -9.26
C VAL A 276 24.73 12.71 -8.12
N GLY A 277 25.78 11.90 -8.39
CA GLY A 277 26.91 11.68 -7.48
C GLY A 277 26.88 10.37 -6.68
N PHE A 278 25.93 9.46 -6.93
CA PHE A 278 26.01 8.10 -6.38
C PHE A 278 27.03 7.26 -7.16
N ASN A 279 27.45 6.16 -6.56
CA ASN A 279 28.38 5.20 -7.20
C ASN A 279 27.79 3.79 -7.04
N LEU A 280 26.70 3.52 -7.75
CA LEU A 280 25.97 2.26 -7.71
C LEU A 280 26.33 1.40 -8.94
N SER A 281 26.39 0.08 -8.76
CA SER A 281 26.66 -0.83 -9.87
C SER A 281 25.49 -0.82 -10.87
N THR A 282 25.81 -0.59 -12.14
CA THR A 282 24.85 -0.65 -13.26
C THR A 282 24.94 -1.95 -14.05
N ASP A 283 25.96 -2.76 -13.78
CA ASP A 283 26.13 -4.10 -14.35
C ASP A 283 25.52 -5.13 -13.40
N LEU A 284 24.20 -5.24 -13.46
CA LEU A 284 23.42 -6.15 -12.62
C LEU A 284 23.05 -7.41 -13.40
N THR A 285 23.29 -8.56 -12.80
CA THR A 285 22.75 -9.81 -13.33
C THR A 285 21.22 -9.81 -13.25
N PRO A 286 20.51 -10.61 -14.08
CA PRO A 286 19.04 -10.73 -14.02
C PRO A 286 18.53 -11.10 -12.62
N LEU A 287 19.27 -11.92 -11.88
CA LEU A 287 18.92 -12.31 -10.52
C LEU A 287 19.05 -11.13 -9.55
N GLN A 288 20.12 -10.36 -9.63
CA GLN A 288 20.29 -9.14 -8.82
C GLN A 288 19.19 -8.12 -9.09
N GLU A 289 18.82 -7.90 -10.35
CA GLU A 289 17.67 -7.06 -10.71
C GLU A 289 16.41 -7.52 -10.00
N GLN A 290 16.08 -8.81 -10.03
CA GLN A 290 14.88 -9.35 -9.38
C GLN A 290 14.93 -9.24 -7.85
N GLN A 291 16.07 -9.46 -7.25
CA GLN A 291 16.27 -9.32 -5.80
C GLN A 291 16.06 -7.87 -5.35
N LEU A 292 16.65 -6.91 -6.04
CA LEU A 292 16.50 -5.48 -5.76
C LEU A 292 15.06 -5.00 -6.02
N GLN A 293 14.43 -5.45 -7.12
CA GLN A 293 13.03 -5.15 -7.42
C GLN A 293 12.09 -5.67 -6.32
N THR A 294 12.33 -6.89 -5.82
CA THR A 294 11.52 -7.47 -4.74
C THR A 294 11.62 -6.66 -3.45
N ILE A 295 12.83 -6.22 -3.08
CA ILE A 295 13.04 -5.37 -1.89
C ILE A 295 12.33 -4.03 -2.09
N TRP A 296 12.54 -3.37 -3.23
CA TRP A 296 11.95 -2.07 -3.52
C TRP A 296 10.42 -2.14 -3.53
N HIS A 297 9.86 -3.13 -4.22
CA HIS A 297 8.43 -3.39 -4.27
C HIS A 297 7.84 -3.58 -2.86
N GLY A 298 8.53 -4.35 -2.02
CA GLY A 298 8.14 -4.56 -0.63
C GLY A 298 8.18 -3.29 0.22
N ILE A 299 9.23 -2.47 0.09
CA ILE A 299 9.36 -1.19 0.81
C ILE A 299 8.22 -0.25 0.41
N VAL A 300 8.04 0.00 -0.89
CA VAL A 300 7.01 0.91 -1.40
C VAL A 300 5.62 0.41 -1.04
N GLY A 301 5.39 -0.92 -1.16
CA GLY A 301 4.13 -1.55 -0.79
C GLY A 301 3.77 -1.34 0.68
N LEU A 302 4.69 -1.59 1.59
CA LEU A 302 4.48 -1.39 3.03
C LEU A 302 4.23 0.08 3.37
N VAL A 303 4.98 1.00 2.78
CA VAL A 303 4.77 2.45 2.97
C VAL A 303 3.38 2.88 2.48
N LEU A 304 2.98 2.45 1.29
CA LEU A 304 1.64 2.74 0.76
C LEU A 304 0.54 2.16 1.64
N ILE A 305 0.68 0.92 2.12
CA ILE A 305 -0.30 0.30 3.02
C ILE A 305 -0.45 1.13 4.29
N ILE A 306 0.65 1.57 4.91
CA ILE A 306 0.63 2.41 6.11
C ILE A 306 -0.12 3.73 5.86
N ILE A 307 0.16 4.41 4.73
CA ILE A 307 -0.52 5.66 4.35
C ILE A 307 -2.01 5.41 4.11
N ILE A 308 -2.35 4.33 3.40
CA ILE A 308 -3.75 4.03 3.06
C ILE A 308 -4.57 3.60 4.28
N ILE A 309 -3.98 2.95 5.28
CA ILE A 309 -4.66 2.68 6.56
C ILE A 309 -5.11 4.00 7.21
N ALA A 310 -4.27 5.02 7.24
CA ALA A 310 -4.64 6.34 7.76
C ALA A 310 -5.72 7.02 6.89
N HIS A 311 -5.61 6.89 5.56
CA HIS A 311 -6.63 7.40 4.62
C HIS A 311 -7.98 6.73 4.82
N ILE A 312 -8.04 5.41 4.94
CA ILE A 312 -9.28 4.67 5.21
C ILE A 312 -9.88 5.13 6.54
N TYR A 313 -9.06 5.28 7.58
CA TYR A 313 -9.52 5.76 8.88
C TYR A 313 -10.20 7.12 8.78
N ILE A 314 -9.53 8.13 8.21
CA ILE A 314 -10.08 9.49 8.15
C ILE A 314 -11.30 9.56 7.20
N GLY A 315 -11.28 8.83 6.11
CA GLY A 315 -12.38 8.75 5.14
C GLY A 315 -13.60 7.95 5.60
N SER A 316 -13.53 7.25 6.75
CA SER A 316 -14.63 6.41 7.25
C SER A 316 -14.98 6.70 8.71
N LEU A 317 -14.14 6.25 9.65
CA LEU A 317 -14.39 6.34 11.08
C LEU A 317 -14.06 7.71 11.66
N GLY A 318 -12.95 8.31 11.21
CA GLY A 318 -12.35 9.49 11.80
C GLY A 318 -13.15 10.77 11.56
N MET A 319 -13.83 10.91 10.41
CA MET A 319 -14.57 12.12 10.05
C MET A 319 -16.00 11.79 9.64
N GLN A 320 -16.95 12.51 10.22
CA GLN A 320 -18.37 12.38 9.91
C GLN A 320 -18.67 12.88 8.50
N GLY A 321 -19.39 12.10 7.68
CA GLY A 321 -19.80 12.48 6.31
C GLY A 321 -18.70 12.37 5.25
N ALA A 322 -17.45 12.08 5.61
CA ALA A 322 -16.36 11.99 4.62
C ALA A 322 -16.56 10.85 3.61
N PHE A 323 -17.11 9.72 4.04
CA PHE A 323 -17.36 8.55 3.20
C PHE A 323 -18.37 8.83 2.08
N ASP A 324 -19.34 9.72 2.33
CA ASP A 324 -20.43 10.02 1.38
C ASP A 324 -19.88 10.57 0.05
N ALA A 325 -18.76 11.30 0.10
CA ALA A 325 -18.07 11.82 -1.08
C ALA A 325 -17.72 10.72 -2.11
N MET A 326 -17.28 9.55 -1.66
CA MET A 326 -16.93 8.43 -2.54
C MET A 326 -18.03 7.38 -2.66
N ASN A 327 -19.00 7.36 -1.73
CA ASN A 327 -20.15 6.47 -1.78
C ASN A 327 -21.19 6.96 -2.81
N SER A 328 -21.86 8.08 -2.50
CA SER A 328 -22.90 8.67 -3.35
C SER A 328 -22.35 9.71 -4.36
N GLY A 329 -21.24 10.33 -4.02
CA GLY A 329 -20.68 11.51 -4.71
C GLY A 329 -21.25 12.84 -4.19
N GLU A 330 -22.25 12.75 -3.30
CA GLU A 330 -22.92 13.88 -2.70
C GLU A 330 -22.40 14.07 -1.26
N VAL A 331 -22.15 15.31 -0.88
CA VAL A 331 -21.78 15.66 0.50
C VAL A 331 -22.75 16.68 1.07
N ASP A 332 -22.96 16.66 2.39
CA ASP A 332 -23.75 17.67 3.04
C ASP A 332 -23.12 19.06 2.91
N ARG A 333 -23.94 20.09 2.73
CA ARG A 333 -23.48 21.45 2.47
C ARG A 333 -22.74 22.08 3.66
N ASN A 334 -23.11 21.77 4.91
CA ASN A 334 -22.41 22.25 6.08
C ASN A 334 -21.04 21.56 6.18
N TRP A 335 -20.99 20.24 5.97
CA TRP A 335 -19.73 19.51 5.87
C TRP A 335 -18.81 20.13 4.79
N ALA A 336 -19.35 20.40 3.61
CA ALA A 336 -18.59 20.98 2.51
C ALA A 336 -18.04 22.38 2.84
N LYS A 337 -18.84 23.22 3.51
CA LYS A 337 -18.41 24.55 3.93
C LYS A 337 -17.31 24.50 4.99
N GLU A 338 -17.40 23.58 5.93
CA GLU A 338 -16.40 23.45 7.00
C GLU A 338 -15.06 22.93 6.50
N HIS A 339 -15.07 21.97 5.57
CA HIS A 339 -13.84 21.31 5.13
C HIS A 339 -13.32 21.79 3.77
N HIS A 340 -14.16 22.45 2.96
CA HIS A 340 -13.88 22.88 1.59
C HIS A 340 -14.61 24.19 1.24
N GLY A 341 -14.55 25.17 2.12
CA GLY A 341 -15.32 26.42 2.00
C GLY A 341 -15.14 27.15 0.67
N LEU A 342 -13.89 27.32 0.23
CA LEU A 342 -13.58 27.99 -1.05
C LEU A 342 -14.14 27.22 -2.26
N TRP A 343 -14.18 25.90 -2.22
CA TRP A 343 -14.80 25.11 -3.27
C TRP A 343 -16.31 25.33 -3.33
N VAL A 344 -16.99 25.42 -2.19
CA VAL A 344 -18.44 25.69 -2.16
C VAL A 344 -18.74 27.08 -2.71
N GLU A 345 -17.92 28.09 -2.40
CA GLU A 345 -18.05 29.44 -2.95
C GLU A 345 -17.86 29.45 -4.49
N GLU A 346 -16.85 28.72 -4.99
CA GLU A 346 -16.60 28.56 -6.43
C GLU A 346 -17.80 27.91 -7.15
N GLU A 347 -18.42 26.87 -6.57
CA GLU A 347 -19.59 26.21 -7.18
C GLU A 347 -20.85 27.08 -7.11
N ASP A 348 -21.05 27.82 -6.01
CA ASP A 348 -22.16 28.74 -5.87
C ASP A 348 -22.06 29.91 -6.89
N GLN A 349 -20.84 30.40 -7.14
CA GLN A 349 -20.63 31.44 -8.14
C GLN A 349 -20.89 30.91 -9.55
N LYS A 350 -20.41 29.74 -9.92
CA LYS A 350 -20.70 29.10 -11.21
C LYS A 350 -22.19 28.92 -11.44
N ALA A 351 -22.94 28.48 -10.41
CA ALA A 351 -24.39 28.32 -10.52
C ALA A 351 -25.11 29.65 -10.80
N LYS A 352 -24.64 30.75 -10.14
CA LYS A 352 -25.19 32.09 -10.39
C LYS A 352 -24.90 32.60 -11.80
N ASP A 353 -23.72 32.34 -12.33
CA ASP A 353 -23.30 32.80 -13.64
C ASP A 353 -24.08 32.06 -14.77
N ILE A 354 -24.27 30.74 -14.63
CA ILE A 354 -25.11 29.94 -15.53
C ILE A 354 -26.57 30.44 -15.49
N GLY A 355 -27.10 30.77 -14.31
CA GLY A 355 -28.46 31.34 -14.19
C GLY A 355 -28.64 32.69 -14.85
N LYS A 356 -27.60 33.54 -14.89
CA LYS A 356 -27.61 34.82 -15.57
C LYS A 356 -27.55 34.70 -17.10
N ASP A 357 -26.75 33.75 -17.60
CA ASP A 357 -26.63 33.53 -19.06
C ASP A 357 -27.88 32.85 -19.62
N GLY A 358 -28.57 31.99 -18.83
CA GLY A 358 -29.88 31.42 -19.22
C GLY A 358 -31.02 32.42 -19.33
N ILE A 359 -30.88 33.62 -18.72
CA ILE A 359 -31.88 34.69 -18.76
C ILE A 359 -31.63 35.65 -19.97
N LYS A 360 -30.47 35.56 -20.63
CA LYS A 360 -30.08 36.46 -21.74
C LYS A 360 -30.43 35.94 -23.13
N GLN A 361 -31.17 34.85 -23.31
CA GLN A 361 -31.71 34.50 -24.61
C GLN A 361 -33.03 35.28 -24.83
N PRO A 362 -33.08 36.27 -25.71
CA PRO A 362 -34.35 36.85 -26.14
C PRO A 362 -35.11 35.80 -26.94
N ALA A 363 -36.40 35.67 -26.66
CA ALA A 363 -37.30 35.02 -27.58
C ALA A 363 -37.32 35.85 -28.86
N GLU A 364 -36.83 35.32 -29.96
CA GLU A 364 -37.22 35.69 -31.33
C GLU A 364 -38.05 34.56 -31.93
#